data_b4c3430bca7f5323150e1749c6e70d65
#
_entry.id   b4c3430bca7f5323150e1749c6e70d65
#
_cell.length_a   1.000
_cell.length_b   1.000
_cell.length_c   1.000
_cell.angle_alpha   90.00
_cell.angle_beta   90.00
_cell.angle_gamma   90.00
#
_symmetry.space_group_name_H-M   'P 1'
#
loop_
_entity.id
_entity.type
_entity.pdbx_description
1 polymer ?
#
loop_
_entity_poly.entity_id
_entity_poly.type
_entity_poly.pdbx_seq_one_letter_code
_entity_poly.pdbx_strand_id
1 'polypeptide(L)'
;SIVKILNEKGIKSPSAYRYEKGIVRNEKGSNVLWKIYAIEDMLRDEVYLGNMVRGKTHSAMHKGEKRHYVPRSEWVIVPGTHEPIVSKELFEAVQAVNEKKAQEHKDNLEKAKENPKRDNLFKGKIFCGDCGITMGGAVGNYNSMSYYCPNYRENGAMGCVKKHISARKLEKAVLEAVQIHLKIFLEGREEIRSRNGSAEIGK
;
A
#
# COMPACT_ATOMS: atom_id res chain seq x y z
N SER A 1 3.92 10.15 -12.53
CA SER A 1 4.02 10.62 -11.11
C SER A 1 5.49 10.92 -10.79
N ILE A 2 5.76 11.87 -9.92
CA ILE A 2 7.13 12.24 -9.49
C ILE A 2 7.90 11.00 -9.02
N VAL A 3 7.28 10.15 -8.24
CA VAL A 3 7.87 8.87 -7.74
C VAL A 3 8.41 8.00 -8.88
N LYS A 4 7.64 7.83 -9.95
CA LYS A 4 8.08 7.05 -11.11
C LYS A 4 9.30 7.66 -11.77
N ILE A 5 9.30 8.97 -11.96
CA ILE A 5 10.43 9.68 -12.58
C ILE A 5 11.69 9.54 -11.74
N LEU A 6 11.60 9.68 -10.42
CA LEU A 6 12.74 9.54 -9.51
C LEU A 6 13.31 8.11 -9.55
N ASN A 7 12.43 7.10 -9.51
CA ASN A 7 12.83 5.69 -9.56
C ASN A 7 13.42 5.33 -10.93
N GLU A 8 12.81 5.75 -12.03
CA GLU A 8 13.29 5.51 -13.40
C GLU A 8 14.64 6.18 -13.67
N LYS A 9 14.88 7.36 -13.10
CA LYS A 9 16.18 8.05 -13.17
C LYS A 9 17.23 7.48 -12.22
N GLY A 10 16.91 6.47 -11.42
CA GLY A 10 17.81 5.89 -10.43
C GLY A 10 18.21 6.82 -9.29
N ILE A 11 17.42 7.89 -9.05
CA ILE A 11 17.67 8.81 -7.94
C ILE A 11 17.35 8.08 -6.64
N LYS A 12 18.34 7.97 -5.76
CA LYS A 12 18.21 7.21 -4.51
C LYS A 12 17.22 7.86 -3.56
N SER A 13 16.38 7.05 -2.95
CA SER A 13 15.52 7.51 -1.86
C SER A 13 16.36 7.90 -0.63
N PRO A 14 15.83 8.69 0.29
CA PRO A 14 16.55 9.07 1.51
C PRO A 14 17.07 7.88 2.32
N SER A 15 16.33 6.78 2.35
CA SER A 15 16.75 5.55 3.03
C SER A 15 17.92 4.87 2.31
N ALA A 16 17.85 4.76 0.98
CA ALA A 16 18.91 4.18 0.17
C ALA A 16 20.19 5.02 0.21
N TYR A 17 20.05 6.35 0.16
CA TYR A 17 21.18 7.28 0.29
C TYR A 17 21.88 7.16 1.66
N ARG A 18 21.10 7.12 2.75
CA ARG A 18 21.66 6.99 4.11
C ARG A 18 22.37 5.67 4.33
N TYR A 19 21.86 4.59 3.73
CA TYR A 19 22.53 3.29 3.76
C TYR A 19 23.86 3.33 3.01
N GLU A 20 23.87 3.87 1.79
CA GLU A 20 25.10 4.03 1.00
C GLU A 20 26.17 4.85 1.72
N LYS A 21 25.79 5.93 2.41
CA LYS A 21 26.69 6.76 3.19
C LYS A 21 27.10 6.14 4.55
N GLY A 22 26.69 4.93 4.84
CA GLY A 22 27.00 4.25 6.10
C GLY A 22 26.34 4.87 7.35
N ILE A 23 25.39 5.80 7.17
CA ILE A 23 24.65 6.45 8.28
C ILE A 23 23.71 5.44 8.95
N VAL A 24 23.18 4.51 8.18
CA VAL A 24 22.29 3.44 8.66
C VAL A 24 22.85 2.10 8.20
N ARG A 25 22.99 1.15 9.13
CA ARG A 25 23.56 -0.18 8.87
C ARG A 25 22.51 -1.23 8.46
N ASN A 26 21.24 -0.90 8.47
CA ASN A 26 20.16 -1.84 8.16
C ASN A 26 20.05 -2.05 6.65
N GLU A 27 20.40 -3.25 6.18
CA GLU A 27 20.33 -3.65 4.76
C GLU A 27 18.94 -3.51 4.12
N LYS A 28 17.86 -3.56 4.92
CA LYS A 28 16.50 -3.29 4.43
C LYS A 28 16.34 -1.90 3.81
N GLY A 29 17.26 -0.98 4.10
CA GLY A 29 17.31 0.35 3.51
C GLY A 29 18.05 0.44 2.16
N SER A 30 18.83 -0.58 1.78
CA SER A 30 19.79 -0.48 0.65
C SER A 30 19.15 -0.18 -0.71
N ASN A 31 18.01 -0.77 -1.01
CA ASN A 31 17.32 -0.68 -2.30
C ASN A 31 15.86 -0.19 -2.18
N VAL A 32 15.60 0.68 -1.22
CA VAL A 32 14.25 1.22 -1.03
C VAL A 32 13.95 2.24 -2.12
N LEU A 33 12.98 1.93 -2.98
CA LEU A 33 12.46 2.84 -3.98
C LEU A 33 11.72 4.03 -3.32
N TRP A 34 11.65 5.15 -4.03
CA TRP A 34 10.81 6.28 -3.66
C TRP A 34 9.35 5.83 -3.55
N LYS A 35 8.66 6.36 -2.55
CA LYS A 35 7.23 6.12 -2.33
C LYS A 35 6.47 7.43 -2.25
N ILE A 36 5.19 7.39 -2.58
CA ILE A 36 4.33 8.58 -2.66
C ILE A 36 4.31 9.33 -1.33
N TYR A 37 4.14 8.64 -0.21
CA TYR A 37 4.08 9.26 1.10
C TYR A 37 5.36 10.02 1.46
N ALA A 38 6.53 9.55 1.03
CA ALA A 38 7.79 10.23 1.31
C ALA A 38 7.88 11.59 0.58
N ILE A 39 7.37 11.65 -0.66
CA ILE A 39 7.28 12.91 -1.41
C ILE A 39 6.24 13.83 -0.78
N GLU A 40 5.08 13.32 -0.39
CA GLU A 40 4.03 14.11 0.27
C GLU A 40 4.51 14.71 1.58
N ASP A 41 5.24 13.95 2.40
CA ASP A 41 5.84 14.44 3.64
C ASP A 41 6.88 15.54 3.36
N MET A 42 7.75 15.36 2.37
CA MET A 42 8.74 16.38 1.97
C MET A 42 8.07 17.66 1.50
N LEU A 43 7.01 17.57 0.69
CA LEU A 43 6.29 18.74 0.18
C LEU A 43 5.58 19.55 1.27
N ARG A 44 5.35 18.97 2.46
CA ARG A 44 4.70 19.60 3.61
C ARG A 44 5.67 20.03 4.70
N ASP A 45 6.95 19.69 4.56
CA ASP A 45 7.91 19.91 5.62
C ASP A 45 8.46 21.35 5.60
N GLU A 46 8.13 22.13 6.62
CA GLU A 46 8.58 23.52 6.79
C GLU A 46 10.09 23.67 7.00
N VAL A 47 10.81 22.57 7.20
CA VAL A 47 12.27 22.60 7.23
C VAL A 47 12.85 23.15 5.93
N TYR A 48 12.20 22.93 4.79
CA TYR A 48 12.63 23.48 3.50
C TYR A 48 12.49 25.01 3.39
N LEU A 49 11.69 25.62 4.29
CA LEU A 49 11.58 27.09 4.44
C LEU A 49 12.61 27.70 5.41
N GLY A 50 13.54 26.89 5.93
CA GLY A 50 14.48 27.34 6.94
C GLY A 50 13.96 27.29 8.38
N ASN A 51 12.83 26.65 8.63
CA ASN A 51 12.21 26.51 9.94
C ASN A 51 12.61 25.20 10.61
N MET A 52 12.88 25.24 11.92
CA MET A 52 13.00 24.01 12.71
C MET A 52 11.63 23.63 13.28
N VAL A 53 11.20 22.40 13.02
CA VAL A 53 9.91 21.88 13.53
C VAL A 53 10.14 20.70 14.46
N ARG A 54 9.61 20.81 15.68
CA ARG A 54 9.70 19.79 16.73
C ARG A 54 8.32 19.43 17.27
N GLY A 55 8.22 18.27 17.95
CA GLY A 55 6.96 17.87 18.59
C GLY A 55 5.93 17.28 17.64
N LYS A 56 6.28 16.92 16.39
CA LYS A 56 5.36 16.27 15.42
C LYS A 56 4.78 14.94 15.92
N THR A 57 5.50 14.26 16.83
CA THR A 57 5.08 12.99 17.40
C THR A 57 5.41 12.93 18.87
N HIS A 58 4.53 12.29 19.65
CA HIS A 58 4.74 11.98 21.06
C HIS A 58 4.80 10.47 21.26
N SER A 59 5.66 10.02 22.18
CA SER A 59 5.68 8.63 22.65
C SER A 59 6.22 8.59 24.07
N ALA A 60 5.55 7.86 24.94
CA ALA A 60 5.98 7.63 26.32
C ALA A 60 6.01 6.12 26.60
N MET A 61 7.00 5.43 26.01
CA MET A 61 7.10 3.96 26.11
C MET A 61 7.16 3.48 27.57
N HIS A 62 7.75 4.26 28.47
CA HIS A 62 7.80 3.96 29.92
C HIS A 62 6.43 4.00 30.59
N LYS A 63 5.44 4.69 29.97
CA LYS A 63 4.03 4.74 30.40
C LYS A 63 3.12 3.81 29.58
N GLY A 64 3.69 3.02 28.66
CA GLY A 64 2.91 2.18 27.74
C GLY A 64 2.25 2.94 26.57
N GLU A 65 2.53 4.22 26.40
CA GLU A 65 1.98 5.04 25.34
C GLU A 65 2.72 4.79 24.03
N LYS A 66 1.99 4.32 23.02
CA LYS A 66 2.53 4.14 21.67
C LYS A 66 2.74 5.48 20.98
N ARG A 67 3.70 5.54 20.07
CA ARG A 67 3.94 6.72 19.24
C ARG A 67 2.66 7.12 18.49
N HIS A 68 2.26 8.38 18.63
CA HIS A 68 1.14 8.99 17.90
C HIS A 68 1.53 10.38 17.38
N TYR A 69 0.80 10.85 16.38
CA TYR A 69 1.00 12.20 15.83
C TYR A 69 0.30 13.22 16.73
N VAL A 70 1.00 14.33 16.94
CA VAL A 70 0.50 15.47 17.70
C VAL A 70 -0.15 16.48 16.75
N PRO A 71 -1.27 17.12 17.11
CA PRO A 71 -1.87 18.18 16.30
C PRO A 71 -0.87 19.30 16.00
N ARG A 72 -0.96 19.91 14.82
CA ARG A 72 -0.04 20.97 14.40
C ARG A 72 -0.02 22.17 15.36
N SER A 73 -1.13 22.45 16.01
CA SER A 73 -1.24 23.52 17.03
C SER A 73 -0.30 23.36 18.22
N GLU A 74 0.18 22.14 18.48
CA GLU A 74 1.08 21.79 19.57
C GLU A 74 2.54 21.66 19.13
N TRP A 75 2.81 21.84 17.83
CA TRP A 75 4.18 21.77 17.31
C TRP A 75 4.99 22.98 17.73
N VAL A 76 6.25 22.76 18.05
CA VAL A 76 7.21 23.84 18.29
C VAL A 76 7.89 24.18 16.97
N ILE A 77 7.58 25.35 16.42
CA ILE A 77 8.14 25.85 15.16
C ILE A 77 9.02 27.05 15.48
N VAL A 78 10.31 26.95 15.17
CA VAL A 78 11.29 28.04 15.30
C VAL A 78 11.65 28.49 13.89
N PRO A 79 11.25 29.71 13.50
CA PRO A 79 11.50 30.19 12.14
C PRO A 79 12.97 30.65 11.97
N GLY A 80 13.46 30.59 10.72
CA GLY A 80 14.74 31.18 10.32
C GLY A 80 15.99 30.58 10.97
N THR A 81 15.96 29.26 11.28
CA THR A 81 17.11 28.58 11.90
C THR A 81 18.22 28.23 10.92
N HIS A 82 17.93 28.23 9.64
CA HIS A 82 18.86 27.92 8.55
C HIS A 82 18.39 28.59 7.25
N GLU A 83 19.26 28.61 6.24
CA GLU A 83 18.93 29.14 4.93
C GLU A 83 17.84 28.30 4.25
N PRO A 84 16.76 28.93 3.73
CA PRO A 84 15.68 28.21 3.06
C PRO A 84 16.15 27.60 1.75
N ILE A 85 15.73 26.37 1.47
CA ILE A 85 16.02 25.66 0.21
C ILE A 85 15.02 26.04 -0.88
N VAL A 86 13.79 26.39 -0.48
CA VAL A 86 12.71 26.84 -1.38
C VAL A 86 12.15 28.17 -0.90
N SER A 87 11.67 28.99 -1.85
CA SER A 87 11.02 30.25 -1.50
C SER A 87 9.65 30.01 -0.85
N LYS A 88 9.22 30.96 -0.04
CA LYS A 88 7.91 30.91 0.64
C LYS A 88 6.76 30.84 -0.37
N GLU A 89 6.84 31.63 -1.44
CA GLU A 89 5.83 31.68 -2.50
C GLU A 89 5.66 30.32 -3.18
N LEU A 90 6.78 29.64 -3.48
CA LEU A 90 6.75 28.31 -4.09
C LEU A 90 6.15 27.28 -3.13
N PHE A 91 6.52 27.31 -1.86
CA PHE A 91 5.99 26.42 -0.86
C PHE A 91 4.47 26.61 -0.69
N GLU A 92 4.00 27.86 -0.57
CA GLU A 92 2.58 28.18 -0.45
C GLU A 92 1.78 27.74 -1.69
N ALA A 93 2.32 27.94 -2.89
CA ALA A 93 1.70 27.46 -4.11
C ALA A 93 1.54 25.94 -4.12
N VAL A 94 2.53 25.19 -3.63
CA VAL A 94 2.45 23.74 -3.49
C VAL A 94 1.40 23.33 -2.45
N GLN A 95 1.33 24.04 -1.30
CA GLN A 95 0.29 23.76 -0.30
C GLN A 95 -1.11 23.98 -0.86
N ALA A 96 -1.36 25.07 -1.60
CA ALA A 96 -2.64 25.32 -2.22
C ALA A 96 -3.09 24.19 -3.18
N VAL A 97 -2.14 23.64 -3.97
CA VAL A 97 -2.41 22.48 -4.84
C VAL A 97 -2.73 21.24 -4.02
N ASN A 98 -1.99 21.00 -2.92
CA ASN A 98 -2.22 19.85 -2.05
C ASN A 98 -3.58 19.93 -1.33
N GLU A 99 -3.96 21.11 -0.85
CA GLU A 99 -5.26 21.35 -0.22
C GLU A 99 -6.42 21.11 -1.19
N LYS A 100 -6.31 21.65 -2.43
CA LYS A 100 -7.30 21.41 -3.46
C LYS A 100 -7.47 19.91 -3.75
N LYS A 101 -6.39 19.17 -3.92
CA LYS A 101 -6.44 17.71 -4.12
C LYS A 101 -7.02 16.97 -2.92
N ALA A 102 -6.71 17.41 -1.70
CA ALA A 102 -7.27 16.83 -0.49
C ALA A 102 -8.79 17.04 -0.41
N GLN A 103 -9.27 18.23 -0.80
CA GLN A 103 -10.71 18.51 -0.86
C GLN A 103 -11.41 17.68 -1.93
N GLU A 104 -10.87 17.64 -3.16
CA GLU A 104 -11.39 16.80 -4.25
C GLU A 104 -11.47 15.31 -3.83
N HIS A 105 -10.47 14.85 -3.07
CA HIS A 105 -10.47 13.48 -2.54
C HIS A 105 -11.58 13.25 -1.51
N LYS A 106 -11.80 14.20 -0.60
CA LYS A 106 -12.91 14.13 0.37
C LYS A 106 -14.27 14.10 -0.34
N ASP A 107 -14.48 15.00 -1.29
CA ASP A 107 -15.72 15.07 -2.06
C ASP A 107 -15.99 13.75 -2.83
N ASN A 108 -14.95 13.16 -3.41
CA ASN A 108 -15.04 11.86 -4.07
C ASN A 108 -15.34 10.72 -3.10
N LEU A 109 -14.80 10.76 -1.87
CA LEU A 109 -15.12 9.77 -0.83
C LEU A 109 -16.57 9.90 -0.36
N GLU A 110 -17.09 11.10 -0.24
CA GLU A 110 -18.50 11.34 0.12
C GLU A 110 -19.44 10.80 -0.96
N LYS A 111 -19.19 11.14 -2.23
CA LYS A 111 -19.92 10.57 -3.37
C LYS A 111 -19.82 9.04 -3.43
N ALA A 112 -18.67 8.48 -3.07
CA ALA A 112 -18.50 7.02 -3.03
C ALA A 112 -19.27 6.33 -1.90
N LYS A 113 -19.59 7.04 -0.81
CA LYS A 113 -20.43 6.51 0.28
C LYS A 113 -21.91 6.32 -0.14
N GLU A 114 -22.37 7.11 -1.08
CA GLU A 114 -23.74 7.02 -1.65
C GLU A 114 -23.92 5.79 -2.55
N ASN A 115 -22.83 5.23 -3.07
CA ASN A 115 -22.87 4.04 -3.91
C ASN A 115 -22.81 2.77 -3.06
N PRO A 116 -23.63 1.75 -3.35
CA PRO A 116 -23.59 0.49 -2.63
C PRO A 116 -22.19 -0.14 -2.77
N LYS A 117 -21.55 -0.39 -1.63
CA LYS A 117 -20.25 -1.06 -1.61
C LYS A 117 -20.41 -2.47 -2.13
N ARG A 118 -19.68 -2.81 -3.17
CA ARG A 118 -19.61 -4.18 -3.63
C ARG A 118 -18.77 -5.00 -2.66
N ASP A 119 -19.27 -6.19 -2.31
CA ASP A 119 -18.53 -7.12 -1.48
C ASP A 119 -17.23 -7.53 -2.16
N ASN A 120 -16.13 -7.32 -1.46
CA ASN A 120 -14.81 -7.74 -1.92
C ASN A 120 -14.44 -9.05 -1.23
N LEU A 121 -14.89 -10.17 -1.81
CA LEU A 121 -14.72 -11.52 -1.28
C LEU A 121 -13.25 -11.88 -1.01
N PHE A 122 -12.35 -11.34 -1.81
CA PHE A 122 -10.91 -11.65 -1.75
C PHE A 122 -10.07 -10.55 -1.13
N LYS A 123 -10.68 -9.59 -0.42
CA LYS A 123 -9.94 -8.52 0.27
C LYS A 123 -8.91 -9.11 1.23
N GLY A 124 -7.64 -8.76 1.03
CA GLY A 124 -6.53 -9.23 1.86
C GLY A 124 -6.12 -10.70 1.67
N LYS A 125 -6.78 -11.45 0.76
CA LYS A 125 -6.54 -12.89 0.55
C LYS A 125 -5.76 -13.20 -0.73
N ILE A 126 -5.56 -12.21 -1.61
CA ILE A 126 -4.85 -12.37 -2.88
C ILE A 126 -3.50 -11.68 -2.79
N PHE A 127 -2.47 -12.38 -3.21
CA PHE A 127 -1.10 -11.88 -3.24
C PHE A 127 -0.55 -11.89 -4.66
N CYS A 128 0.30 -10.93 -4.98
CA CYS A 128 1.00 -10.93 -6.26
C CYS A 128 2.03 -12.06 -6.29
N GLY A 129 1.97 -12.93 -7.29
CA GLY A 129 2.88 -14.07 -7.40
C GLY A 129 4.35 -13.70 -7.62
N ASP A 130 4.66 -12.47 -8.08
CA ASP A 130 6.04 -12.03 -8.32
C ASP A 130 6.64 -11.29 -7.11
N CYS A 131 5.88 -10.38 -6.48
CA CYS A 131 6.42 -9.54 -5.39
C CYS A 131 5.83 -9.85 -4.02
N GLY A 132 4.90 -10.79 -3.91
CA GLY A 132 4.30 -11.21 -2.63
C GLY A 132 3.37 -10.18 -1.96
N ILE A 133 3.22 -8.99 -2.52
CA ILE A 133 2.38 -7.94 -1.92
C ILE A 133 0.90 -8.27 -2.12
N THR A 134 0.08 -8.00 -1.11
CA THR A 134 -1.38 -8.13 -1.20
C THR A 134 -1.92 -7.31 -2.35
N MET A 135 -2.74 -7.90 -3.22
CA MET A 135 -3.33 -7.21 -4.37
C MET A 135 -4.38 -6.19 -3.92
N GLY A 136 -4.35 -5.02 -4.55
CA GLY A 136 -5.35 -3.98 -4.37
C GLY A 136 -6.60 -4.24 -5.18
N GLY A 137 -7.77 -3.93 -4.61
CA GLY A 137 -9.04 -3.95 -5.34
C GLY A 137 -9.35 -2.58 -5.93
N ALA A 138 -9.90 -2.56 -7.14
CA ALA A 138 -10.42 -1.36 -7.78
C ALA A 138 -11.79 -1.62 -8.37
N VAL A 139 -12.70 -0.67 -8.18
CA VAL A 139 -14.00 -0.66 -8.84
C VAL A 139 -13.88 0.19 -10.10
N GLY A 140 -14.14 -0.42 -11.23
CA GLY A 140 -14.15 0.23 -12.53
C GLY A 140 -15.55 0.68 -12.95
N ASN A 141 -15.68 1.10 -14.22
CA ASN A 141 -16.95 1.45 -14.80
C ASN A 141 -17.95 0.29 -14.70
N TYR A 142 -19.24 0.63 -14.63
CA TYR A 142 -20.33 -0.35 -14.45
C TYR A 142 -20.19 -1.21 -13.20
N ASN A 143 -19.62 -0.65 -12.13
CA ASN A 143 -19.44 -1.34 -10.85
C ASN A 143 -18.66 -2.69 -10.97
N SER A 144 -17.75 -2.77 -11.96
CA SER A 144 -16.90 -3.94 -12.15
C SER A 144 -15.74 -3.93 -11.18
N MET A 145 -15.56 -5.03 -10.42
CA MET A 145 -14.44 -5.19 -9.51
C MET A 145 -13.24 -5.84 -10.20
N SER A 146 -12.05 -5.35 -9.92
CA SER A 146 -10.81 -5.94 -10.42
C SER A 146 -9.69 -5.83 -9.39
N TYR A 147 -8.70 -6.72 -9.51
CA TYR A 147 -7.52 -6.76 -8.65
C TYR A 147 -6.27 -6.43 -9.45
N TYR A 148 -5.36 -5.68 -8.83
CA TYR A 148 -4.11 -5.24 -9.44
C TYR A 148 -2.95 -5.31 -8.45
N CYS A 149 -1.72 -5.39 -8.95
CA CYS A 149 -0.52 -5.30 -8.12
C CYS A 149 -0.26 -3.84 -7.73
N PRO A 150 -0.31 -3.47 -6.42
CA PRO A 150 -0.05 -2.10 -5.98
C PRO A 150 1.38 -1.65 -6.28
N ASN A 151 2.34 -2.55 -6.13
CA ASN A 151 3.74 -2.25 -6.38
C ASN A 151 4.01 -1.85 -7.85
N TYR A 152 3.36 -2.53 -8.80
CA TYR A 152 3.41 -2.10 -10.21
C TYR A 152 2.70 -0.75 -10.41
N ARG A 153 1.55 -0.55 -9.78
CA ARG A 153 0.78 0.70 -9.91
C ARG A 153 1.58 1.91 -9.40
N GLU A 154 2.30 1.75 -8.31
CA GLU A 154 3.10 2.79 -7.66
C GLU A 154 4.41 3.04 -8.40
N ASN A 155 5.18 1.98 -8.67
CA ASN A 155 6.56 2.04 -9.12
C ASN A 155 6.77 1.61 -10.58
N GLY A 156 5.72 1.19 -11.30
CA GLY A 156 5.82 0.69 -12.68
C GLY A 156 6.62 -0.59 -12.77
N ALA A 157 7.36 -0.75 -13.87
CA ALA A 157 8.19 -1.92 -14.14
C ALA A 157 9.36 -2.10 -13.15
N MET A 158 9.77 -1.02 -12.47
CA MET A 158 10.79 -1.07 -11.42
C MET A 158 10.30 -1.81 -10.17
N GLY A 159 9.00 -1.77 -9.89
CA GLY A 159 8.41 -2.40 -8.72
C GLY A 159 7.96 -3.84 -8.95
N CYS A 160 7.34 -4.12 -10.09
CA CYS A 160 6.78 -5.44 -10.39
C CYS A 160 6.33 -5.54 -11.85
N VAL A 161 5.90 -6.73 -12.27
CA VAL A 161 5.21 -6.94 -13.55
C VAL A 161 3.74 -6.50 -13.46
N LYS A 162 3.20 -5.93 -14.55
CA LYS A 162 1.78 -5.53 -14.62
C LYS A 162 0.87 -6.74 -14.46
N LYS A 163 0.09 -6.76 -13.39
CA LYS A 163 -0.92 -7.77 -13.13
C LYS A 163 -2.27 -7.11 -12.87
N HIS A 164 -3.28 -7.62 -13.56
CA HIS A 164 -4.67 -7.19 -13.42
C HIS A 164 -5.59 -8.37 -13.72
N ILE A 165 -6.53 -8.65 -12.83
CA ILE A 165 -7.54 -9.69 -13.01
C ILE A 165 -8.92 -9.17 -12.58
N SER A 166 -9.96 -9.45 -13.36
CA SER A 166 -11.32 -9.12 -12.95
C SER A 166 -11.80 -10.08 -11.85
N ALA A 167 -12.59 -9.57 -10.90
CA ALA A 167 -13.17 -10.39 -9.83
C ALA A 167 -13.95 -11.59 -10.38
N ARG A 168 -14.76 -11.37 -11.42
CA ARG A 168 -15.54 -12.45 -12.07
C ARG A 168 -14.68 -13.61 -12.56
N LYS A 169 -13.51 -13.30 -13.21
CA LYS A 169 -12.59 -14.36 -13.68
C LYS A 169 -11.98 -15.12 -12.50
N LEU A 170 -11.61 -14.39 -11.46
CA LEU A 170 -11.02 -14.97 -10.27
C LEU A 170 -12.03 -15.83 -9.51
N GLU A 171 -13.26 -15.35 -9.32
CA GLU A 171 -14.37 -16.10 -8.70
C GLU A 171 -14.62 -17.41 -9.43
N LYS A 172 -14.68 -17.37 -10.76
CA LYS A 172 -14.86 -18.56 -11.59
C LYS A 172 -13.73 -19.57 -11.39
N ALA A 173 -12.48 -19.10 -11.46
CA ALA A 173 -11.31 -19.97 -11.30
C ALA A 173 -11.25 -20.61 -9.90
N VAL A 174 -11.57 -19.85 -8.85
CA VAL A 174 -11.61 -20.36 -7.47
C VAL A 174 -12.73 -21.38 -7.32
N LEU A 175 -13.93 -21.11 -7.87
CA LEU A 175 -15.06 -22.04 -7.81
C LEU A 175 -14.72 -23.36 -8.53
N GLU A 176 -14.15 -23.30 -9.73
CA GLU A 176 -13.70 -24.48 -10.47
C GLU A 176 -12.68 -25.30 -9.67
N ALA A 177 -11.69 -24.63 -9.06
CA ALA A 177 -10.70 -25.31 -8.23
C ALA A 177 -11.34 -26.00 -7.01
N VAL A 178 -12.26 -25.33 -6.33
CA VAL A 178 -13.00 -25.92 -5.19
C VAL A 178 -13.84 -27.12 -5.63
N GLN A 179 -14.51 -27.02 -6.77
CA GLN A 179 -15.33 -28.15 -7.31
C GLN A 179 -14.44 -29.35 -7.63
N ILE A 180 -13.28 -29.14 -8.24
CA ILE A 180 -12.33 -30.24 -8.54
C ILE A 180 -11.86 -30.91 -7.23
N HIS A 181 -11.46 -30.12 -6.24
CA HIS A 181 -11.03 -30.67 -4.96
C HIS A 181 -12.12 -31.41 -4.22
N LEU A 182 -13.34 -30.90 -4.24
CA LEU A 182 -14.50 -31.61 -3.67
C LEU A 182 -14.75 -32.95 -4.36
N LYS A 183 -14.68 -33.00 -5.71
CA LYS A 183 -14.82 -34.21 -6.47
C LYS A 183 -13.79 -35.28 -6.09
N ILE A 184 -12.51 -34.89 -6.07
CA ILE A 184 -11.39 -35.75 -5.66
C ILE A 184 -11.60 -36.28 -4.23
N PHE A 185 -12.01 -35.40 -3.30
CA PHE A 185 -12.28 -35.80 -1.93
C PHE A 185 -13.43 -36.80 -1.82
N LEU A 186 -14.51 -36.60 -2.55
CA LEU A 186 -15.67 -37.50 -2.54
C LEU A 186 -15.32 -38.88 -3.15
N GLU A 187 -14.62 -38.90 -4.29
CA GLU A 187 -14.14 -40.11 -4.93
C GLU A 187 -13.23 -40.92 -3.99
N GLY A 188 -12.24 -40.28 -3.38
CA GLY A 188 -11.35 -40.93 -2.40
C GLY A 188 -12.09 -41.48 -1.17
N ARG A 189 -13.14 -40.77 -0.71
CA ARG A 189 -13.96 -41.23 0.40
C ARG A 189 -14.80 -42.46 0.03
N GLU A 190 -15.28 -42.54 -1.19
CA GLU A 190 -16.01 -43.70 -1.70
C GLU A 190 -15.09 -44.92 -1.86
N GLU A 191 -13.87 -44.73 -2.40
CA GLU A 191 -12.86 -45.80 -2.46
C GLU A 191 -12.50 -46.37 -1.07
N ILE A 192 -12.30 -45.52 -0.06
CA ILE A 192 -12.03 -45.99 1.31
C ILE A 192 -13.21 -46.75 1.88
N ARG A 193 -14.42 -46.29 1.64
CA ARG A 193 -15.63 -47.00 2.06
C ARG A 193 -15.78 -48.38 1.41
N SER A 194 -15.53 -48.49 0.10
CA SER A 194 -15.60 -49.75 -0.62
C SER A 194 -14.55 -50.77 -0.12
N ARG A 195 -13.33 -50.31 0.14
CA ARG A 195 -12.25 -51.17 0.71
C ARG A 195 -12.58 -51.65 2.10
N ASN A 196 -13.13 -50.80 2.97
CA ASN A 196 -13.48 -51.18 4.34
C ASN A 196 -14.73 -52.09 4.36
N GLY A 197 -15.70 -51.86 3.48
CA GLY A 197 -16.88 -52.74 3.33
C GLY A 197 -16.55 -54.13 2.80
N SER A 198 -15.51 -54.27 1.99
CA SER A 198 -15.03 -55.56 1.49
C SER A 198 -14.26 -56.36 2.57
N ALA A 199 -13.75 -55.69 3.60
CA ALA A 199 -13.02 -56.34 4.71
C ALA A 199 -13.97 -56.98 5.77
N GLU A 200 -15.24 -56.57 5.83
CA GLU A 200 -16.24 -57.11 6.76
C GLU A 200 -16.96 -58.36 6.25
N ILE A 201 -16.86 -58.69 4.95
CA ILE A 201 -17.54 -59.84 4.33
C ILE A 201 -16.65 -61.11 4.35
N GLY A 202 -15.43 -61.02 4.87
CA GLY A 202 -14.44 -62.10 4.90
C GLY A 202 -14.18 -62.71 6.28
N LYS A 203 -15.17 -62.71 7.20
CA LYS A 203 -15.11 -63.44 8.48
C LYS A 203 -16.20 -64.47 8.59
#